data_74526362fa0f7dbfbd4aea174e258a0b
#
_entry.id   74526362fa0f7dbfbd4aea174e258a0b
#
_cell.length_a   1.000
_cell.length_b   1.000
_cell.length_c   1.000
_cell.angle_alpha   90.00
_cell.angle_beta   90.00
_cell.angle_gamma   90.00
#
_symmetry.space_group_name_H-M   'P 1'
#
loop_
_entity.id
_entity.type
_entity.pdbx_description
1 polymer ?
#
loop_
_entity_poly.entity_id
_entity_poly.type
_entity_poly.pdbx_seq_one_letter_code
_entity_poly.pdbx_strand_id
1 'polypeptide(L)'
;KWRAAIGGKIVAVASGGAALNPRLDRIFSCAKINLLQGYGLTETCVAISVNRFEFNRRKFGTVGVVVENSEVKIAEEDGEILMKGPSLMMGYYKNEEATREVIDKDGWFHTGDIGVIEGGFLKITDRKKEIFKNSAGKYISPIAIENKLKESKYIEQCMVIGEGHKFASAIIIPSLANFKEYCEMHAIQWS
;
A
#
# COMPACT_ATOMS: atom_id res chain seq x y z
N LYS A 1 -14.61 15.82 18.55
CA LYS A 1 -14.23 16.83 17.53
C LYS A 1 -14.01 16.20 16.14
N TRP A 2 -13.12 15.18 15.97
CA TRP A 2 -12.79 14.57 14.67
C TRP A 2 -13.99 13.98 13.93
N ARG A 3 -14.82 13.18 14.62
CA ARG A 3 -16.04 12.64 14.01
C ARG A 3 -17.02 13.73 13.56
N ALA A 4 -17.13 14.82 14.33
CA ALA A 4 -17.98 15.95 13.97
C ALA A 4 -17.47 16.66 12.71
N ALA A 5 -16.15 16.79 12.54
CA ALA A 5 -15.54 17.40 11.36
C ALA A 5 -15.84 16.65 10.05
N ILE A 6 -16.13 15.33 10.14
CA ILE A 6 -16.51 14.50 8.99
C ILE A 6 -18.02 14.17 8.97
N GLY A 7 -18.85 15.07 9.55
CA GLY A 7 -20.31 14.96 9.53
C GLY A 7 -20.94 14.14 10.66
N GLY A 8 -20.15 13.55 11.57
CA GLY A 8 -20.62 12.88 12.80
C GLY A 8 -21.33 11.54 12.63
N LYS A 9 -21.85 11.21 11.44
CA LYS A 9 -22.65 10.01 11.14
C LYS A 9 -21.91 8.94 10.36
N ILE A 10 -20.65 9.18 9.96
CA ILE A 10 -19.86 8.20 9.21
C ILE A 10 -19.65 6.93 10.05
N VAL A 11 -19.97 5.79 9.50
CA VAL A 11 -19.80 4.47 10.11
C VAL A 11 -18.42 3.92 9.83
N ALA A 12 -17.94 4.08 8.58
CA ALA A 12 -16.60 3.70 8.15
C ALA A 12 -16.12 4.58 7.02
N VAL A 13 -14.82 4.54 6.78
CA VAL A 13 -14.13 5.11 5.61
C VAL A 13 -13.37 3.97 4.95
N ALA A 14 -13.57 3.75 3.66
CA ALA A 14 -12.78 2.82 2.88
C ALA A 14 -11.53 3.52 2.35
N SER A 15 -10.39 2.85 2.44
CA SER A 15 -9.12 3.29 1.87
C SER A 15 -8.55 2.22 0.95
N GLY A 16 -8.22 2.59 -0.29
CA GLY A 16 -7.65 1.69 -1.30
C GLY A 16 -6.93 2.47 -2.38
N GLY A 17 -6.32 1.75 -3.35
CA GLY A 17 -5.58 2.33 -4.47
C GLY A 17 -4.15 2.81 -4.14
N ALA A 18 -3.81 2.98 -2.87
CA ALA A 18 -2.46 3.31 -2.41
C ALA A 18 -2.22 2.78 -1.00
N ALA A 19 -0.94 2.62 -0.64
CA ALA A 19 -0.56 2.19 0.70
C ALA A 19 -0.98 3.23 1.73
N LEU A 20 -1.76 2.80 2.73
CA LEU A 20 -2.14 3.63 3.86
C LEU A 20 -1.01 3.62 4.90
N ASN A 21 -0.63 4.80 5.39
CA ASN A 21 0.31 4.91 6.49
C ASN A 21 -0.30 4.28 7.77
N PRO A 22 0.35 3.24 8.36
CA PRO A 22 -0.18 2.55 9.55
C PRO A 22 -0.38 3.46 10.77
N ARG A 23 0.34 4.58 10.84
CA ARG A 23 0.14 5.60 11.88
C ARG A 23 -1.21 6.28 11.74
N LEU A 24 -1.60 6.64 10.51
CA LEU A 24 -2.91 7.25 10.25
C LEU A 24 -4.05 6.28 10.60
N ASP A 25 -3.94 5.02 10.22
CA ASP A 25 -4.93 3.99 10.56
C ASP A 25 -5.16 3.90 12.08
N ARG A 26 -4.08 3.91 12.88
CA ARG A 26 -4.17 3.93 14.35
C ARG A 26 -4.81 5.22 14.89
N ILE A 27 -4.43 6.38 14.35
CA ILE A 27 -4.98 7.68 14.75
C ILE A 27 -6.50 7.71 14.52
N PHE A 28 -6.96 7.32 13.33
CA PHE A 28 -8.39 7.25 13.01
C PHE A 28 -9.12 6.25 13.91
N SER A 29 -8.51 5.11 14.20
CA SER A 29 -9.06 4.13 15.12
C SER A 29 -9.20 4.67 16.54
N CYS A 30 -8.20 5.40 17.06
CA CYS A 30 -8.29 6.09 18.35
C CYS A 30 -9.40 7.15 18.37
N ALA A 31 -9.67 7.80 17.25
CA ALA A 31 -10.78 8.73 17.09
C ALA A 31 -12.16 8.03 16.91
N LYS A 32 -12.20 6.70 17.02
CA LYS A 32 -13.39 5.84 16.78
C LYS A 32 -13.96 6.01 15.37
N ILE A 33 -13.08 6.22 14.39
CA ILE A 33 -13.40 6.23 12.97
C ILE A 33 -12.85 4.92 12.39
N ASN A 34 -13.75 4.06 11.89
CA ASN A 34 -13.34 2.81 11.27
C ASN A 34 -12.77 3.11 9.89
N LEU A 35 -11.44 3.00 9.75
CA LEU A 35 -10.77 3.07 8.47
C LEU A 35 -10.52 1.64 7.99
N LEU A 36 -11.18 1.24 6.92
CA LEU A 36 -11.12 -0.12 6.37
C LEU A 36 -10.27 -0.09 5.09
N GLN A 37 -9.08 -0.64 5.20
CA GLN A 37 -8.18 -0.73 4.06
C GLN A 37 -8.55 -1.93 3.20
N GLY A 38 -8.58 -1.73 1.88
CA GLY A 38 -8.76 -2.77 0.88
C GLY A 38 -7.68 -2.72 -0.19
N TYR A 39 -7.48 -3.85 -0.83
CA TYR A 39 -6.53 -4.03 -1.91
C TYR A 39 -7.18 -4.72 -3.10
N GLY A 40 -6.82 -4.26 -4.26
CA GLY A 40 -7.19 -4.85 -5.54
C GLY A 40 -6.81 -3.94 -6.69
N LEU A 41 -7.07 -4.43 -7.89
CA LEU A 41 -6.72 -3.79 -9.15
C LEU A 41 -7.97 -3.69 -10.03
N THR A 42 -7.91 -2.91 -11.08
CA THR A 42 -8.96 -2.84 -12.11
C THR A 42 -9.23 -4.22 -12.69
N GLU A 43 -8.18 -4.98 -12.90
CA GLU A 43 -8.17 -6.35 -13.43
C GLU A 43 -8.89 -7.35 -12.52
N THR A 44 -9.11 -7.02 -11.25
CA THR A 44 -9.76 -7.88 -10.26
C THR A 44 -11.11 -7.33 -9.78
N CYS A 45 -11.74 -6.46 -10.56
CA CYS A 45 -13.00 -5.78 -10.21
C CYS A 45 -12.95 -5.17 -8.81
N VAL A 46 -11.87 -4.42 -8.53
CA VAL A 46 -11.61 -3.60 -7.35
C VAL A 46 -11.04 -4.34 -6.13
N ALA A 47 -11.56 -5.48 -5.71
CA ALA A 47 -11.16 -6.03 -4.41
C ALA A 47 -10.64 -7.47 -4.48
N ILE A 48 -9.40 -7.67 -4.06
CA ILE A 48 -8.80 -8.98 -3.73
C ILE A 48 -8.94 -9.26 -2.23
N SER A 49 -8.75 -8.23 -1.40
CA SER A 49 -8.85 -8.34 0.06
C SER A 49 -9.36 -7.04 0.68
N VAL A 50 -9.93 -7.15 1.87
CA VAL A 50 -10.46 -6.00 2.60
C VAL A 50 -10.45 -6.25 4.11
N ASN A 51 -10.06 -5.24 4.90
CA ASN A 51 -10.31 -5.21 6.33
C ASN A 51 -11.81 -5.04 6.59
N ARG A 52 -12.39 -5.85 7.47
CA ARG A 52 -13.83 -5.83 7.79
C ARG A 52 -14.10 -5.21 9.16
N PHE A 53 -15.36 -5.03 9.49
CA PHE A 53 -15.77 -4.46 10.79
C PHE A 53 -15.47 -5.38 11.97
N GLU A 54 -15.56 -6.69 11.73
CA GLU A 54 -15.33 -7.71 12.75
C GLU A 54 -13.89 -7.65 13.24
N PHE A 55 -13.71 -7.67 14.55
CA PHE A 55 -12.41 -7.53 15.20
C PHE A 55 -11.38 -8.59 14.72
N ASN A 56 -11.82 -9.82 14.48
CA ASN A 56 -11.00 -10.91 14.00
C ASN A 56 -10.76 -10.89 12.47
N ARG A 57 -11.35 -9.93 11.74
CA ARG A 57 -11.18 -9.74 10.30
C ARG A 57 -10.57 -8.38 9.94
N ARG A 58 -9.92 -7.75 10.93
CA ARG A 58 -9.21 -6.49 10.78
C ARG A 58 -7.86 -6.53 11.49
N LYS A 59 -6.81 -6.13 10.79
CA LYS A 59 -5.45 -6.03 11.33
C LYS A 59 -4.76 -4.79 10.77
N PHE A 60 -4.24 -3.93 11.64
CA PHE A 60 -3.49 -2.73 11.24
C PHE A 60 -2.26 -3.09 10.41
N GLY A 61 -1.99 -2.30 9.38
CA GLY A 61 -0.85 -2.51 8.49
C GLY A 61 -1.02 -3.67 7.52
N THR A 62 -2.26 -4.17 7.37
CA THR A 62 -2.64 -5.17 6.37
C THR A 62 -3.78 -4.66 5.51
N VAL A 63 -3.97 -5.28 4.36
CA VAL A 63 -5.11 -5.01 3.48
C VAL A 63 -6.30 -5.94 3.75
N GLY A 64 -6.25 -6.66 4.89
CA GLY A 64 -7.35 -7.47 5.40
C GLY A 64 -7.35 -8.90 4.91
N VAL A 65 -8.54 -9.51 4.99
CA VAL A 65 -8.77 -10.90 4.58
C VAL A 65 -9.19 -10.97 3.12
N VAL A 66 -8.86 -12.06 2.44
CA VAL A 66 -9.27 -12.31 1.04
C VAL A 66 -10.79 -12.32 0.95
N VAL A 67 -11.33 -11.73 -0.12
CA VAL A 67 -12.78 -11.71 -0.37
C VAL A 67 -13.30 -13.11 -0.70
N GLU A 68 -14.59 -13.32 -0.46
CA GLU A 68 -15.23 -14.61 -0.70
C GLU A 68 -15.16 -15.00 -2.18
N ASN A 69 -15.05 -16.31 -2.42
CA ASN A 69 -14.93 -16.92 -3.75
C ASN A 69 -13.65 -16.52 -4.53
N SER A 70 -12.67 -15.94 -3.86
CA SER A 70 -11.35 -15.65 -4.42
C SER A 70 -10.27 -16.45 -3.71
N GLU A 71 -9.27 -16.86 -4.46
CA GLU A 71 -8.07 -17.53 -3.95
C GLU A 71 -6.88 -16.60 -4.12
N VAL A 72 -6.03 -16.55 -3.10
CA VAL A 72 -4.77 -15.81 -3.13
C VAL A 72 -3.65 -16.71 -2.65
N LYS A 73 -2.56 -16.70 -3.37
CA LYS A 73 -1.31 -17.35 -2.94
C LYS A 73 -0.13 -16.40 -3.16
N ILE A 74 0.94 -16.67 -2.46
CA ILE A 74 2.21 -15.96 -2.62
C ILE A 74 3.14 -16.87 -3.43
N ALA A 75 3.69 -16.35 -4.52
CA ALA A 75 4.65 -17.06 -5.34
C ALA A 75 5.93 -17.32 -4.52
N GLU A 76 6.44 -18.55 -4.56
CA GLU A 76 7.62 -18.96 -3.78
C GLU A 76 8.91 -18.32 -4.30
N GLU A 77 8.97 -18.01 -5.59
CA GLU A 77 10.18 -17.51 -6.24
C GLU A 77 10.51 -16.06 -5.87
N ASP A 78 9.49 -15.20 -5.79
CA ASP A 78 9.69 -13.75 -5.68
C ASP A 78 8.73 -13.06 -4.70
N GLY A 79 7.82 -13.80 -4.09
CA GLY A 79 6.84 -13.27 -3.16
C GLY A 79 5.68 -12.52 -3.82
N GLU A 80 5.48 -12.67 -5.13
CA GLU A 80 4.39 -12.03 -5.85
C GLU A 80 3.03 -12.55 -5.38
N ILE A 81 2.09 -11.64 -5.22
CA ILE A 81 0.69 -11.96 -4.90
C ILE A 81 0.02 -12.45 -6.18
N LEU A 82 -0.45 -13.69 -6.15
CA LEU A 82 -1.21 -14.29 -7.24
C LEU A 82 -2.66 -14.45 -6.81
N MET A 83 -3.59 -14.14 -7.73
CA MET A 83 -5.02 -14.17 -7.46
C MET A 83 -5.77 -14.99 -8.51
N LYS A 84 -6.80 -15.73 -8.07
CA LYS A 84 -7.74 -16.43 -8.91
C LYS A 84 -9.15 -16.30 -8.34
N GLY A 85 -10.14 -16.10 -9.21
CA GLY A 85 -11.53 -15.98 -8.77
C GLY A 85 -12.45 -15.38 -9.81
N PRO A 86 -13.77 -15.34 -9.53
CA PRO A 86 -14.77 -14.87 -10.49
C PRO A 86 -14.69 -13.37 -10.78
N SER A 87 -14.01 -12.59 -9.94
CA SER A 87 -13.79 -11.16 -10.15
C SER A 87 -12.62 -10.86 -11.07
N LEU A 88 -11.84 -11.86 -11.48
CA LEU A 88 -10.75 -11.66 -12.43
C LEU A 88 -11.31 -11.28 -13.81
N MET A 89 -10.68 -10.29 -14.44
CA MET A 89 -11.01 -9.88 -15.81
C MET A 89 -10.86 -11.06 -16.80
N MET A 90 -11.57 -10.99 -17.89
CA MET A 90 -11.40 -11.95 -19.02
C MET A 90 -10.11 -11.70 -19.80
N GLY A 91 -9.56 -10.50 -19.73
CA GLY A 91 -8.32 -10.09 -20.39
C GLY A 91 -8.34 -8.65 -20.84
N TYR A 92 -7.23 -8.18 -21.36
CA TYR A 92 -7.11 -6.85 -21.95
C TYR A 92 -7.76 -6.83 -23.36
N TYR A 93 -8.57 -5.80 -23.59
CA TYR A 93 -9.30 -5.66 -24.85
C TYR A 93 -8.37 -5.62 -26.05
N LYS A 94 -8.58 -6.57 -27.00
CA LYS A 94 -7.77 -6.74 -28.22
C LYS A 94 -6.25 -6.85 -27.97
N ASN A 95 -5.83 -7.33 -26.78
CA ASN A 95 -4.44 -7.50 -26.44
C ASN A 95 -4.24 -8.85 -25.70
N GLU A 96 -4.27 -9.92 -26.47
CA GLU A 96 -4.08 -11.27 -25.92
C GLU A 96 -2.66 -11.50 -25.39
N GLU A 97 -1.65 -10.87 -25.99
CA GLU A 97 -0.26 -11.00 -25.56
C GLU A 97 -0.10 -10.46 -24.12
N ALA A 98 -0.51 -9.24 -23.87
CA ALA A 98 -0.49 -8.66 -22.51
C ALA A 98 -1.38 -9.44 -21.53
N THR A 99 -2.46 -10.06 -22.01
CA THR A 99 -3.31 -10.91 -21.16
C THR A 99 -2.56 -12.16 -20.72
N ARG A 100 -1.84 -12.83 -21.65
CA ARG A 100 -1.03 -14.03 -21.35
C ARG A 100 0.17 -13.75 -20.48
N GLU A 101 0.69 -12.51 -20.47
CA GLU A 101 1.76 -12.09 -19.58
C GLU A 101 1.33 -12.02 -18.12
N VAL A 102 0.05 -11.70 -17.87
CA VAL A 102 -0.47 -11.47 -16.51
C VAL A 102 -1.41 -12.58 -16.02
N ILE A 103 -1.97 -13.40 -16.90
CA ILE A 103 -2.80 -14.55 -16.51
C ILE A 103 -2.09 -15.81 -17.04
N ASP A 104 -1.62 -16.64 -16.12
CA ASP A 104 -0.92 -17.86 -16.46
C ASP A 104 -1.89 -18.96 -16.98
N LYS A 105 -1.31 -20.06 -17.49
CA LYS A 105 -2.06 -21.21 -18.04
C LYS A 105 -2.96 -21.91 -17.01
N ASP A 106 -2.68 -21.76 -15.74
CA ASP A 106 -3.45 -22.32 -14.64
C ASP A 106 -4.53 -21.34 -14.14
N GLY A 107 -4.64 -20.16 -14.76
CA GLY A 107 -5.63 -19.12 -14.48
C GLY A 107 -5.30 -18.25 -13.28
N TRP A 108 -4.04 -18.20 -12.85
CA TRP A 108 -3.58 -17.27 -11.84
C TRP A 108 -3.19 -15.94 -12.46
N PHE A 109 -3.72 -14.87 -11.88
CA PHE A 109 -3.37 -13.52 -12.24
C PHE A 109 -2.17 -13.03 -11.43
N HIS A 110 -1.15 -12.58 -12.11
CA HIS A 110 0.07 -11.99 -11.58
C HIS A 110 -0.16 -10.51 -11.31
N THR A 111 -0.28 -10.14 -10.04
CA THR A 111 -0.67 -8.76 -9.67
C THR A 111 0.44 -7.74 -9.86
N GLY A 112 1.70 -8.17 -9.92
CA GLY A 112 2.87 -7.31 -9.90
C GLY A 112 3.16 -6.71 -8.52
N ASP A 113 2.39 -7.05 -7.49
CA ASP A 113 2.60 -6.62 -6.12
C ASP A 113 3.18 -7.77 -5.29
N ILE A 114 4.08 -7.47 -4.38
CA ILE A 114 4.73 -8.43 -3.49
C ILE A 114 4.09 -8.36 -2.12
N GLY A 115 3.89 -9.50 -1.48
CA GLY A 115 3.24 -9.54 -0.19
C GLY A 115 3.44 -10.83 0.59
N VAL A 116 2.81 -10.87 1.74
CA VAL A 116 2.79 -12.04 2.63
C VAL A 116 1.40 -12.25 3.21
N ILE A 117 1.08 -13.48 3.58
CA ILE A 117 -0.13 -13.81 4.32
C ILE A 117 0.27 -14.18 5.75
N GLU A 118 -0.12 -13.36 6.71
CA GLU A 118 0.21 -13.52 8.12
C GLU A 118 -1.06 -13.69 8.96
N GLY A 119 -1.30 -14.90 9.47
CA GLY A 119 -2.49 -15.19 10.28
C GLY A 119 -3.81 -14.99 9.54
N GLY A 120 -3.82 -15.26 8.22
CA GLY A 120 -4.99 -15.10 7.36
C GLY A 120 -5.21 -13.68 6.82
N PHE A 121 -4.29 -12.75 7.12
CA PHE A 121 -4.33 -11.37 6.61
C PHE A 121 -3.30 -11.17 5.51
N LEU A 122 -3.74 -10.59 4.40
CA LEU A 122 -2.85 -10.18 3.31
C LEU A 122 -2.18 -8.84 3.67
N LYS A 123 -0.88 -8.78 3.47
CA LYS A 123 -0.07 -7.57 3.65
C LYS A 123 0.78 -7.37 2.41
N ILE A 124 0.64 -6.21 1.78
CA ILE A 124 1.49 -5.80 0.67
C ILE A 124 2.79 -5.25 1.26
N THR A 125 3.89 -5.70 0.75
CA THR A 125 5.23 -5.28 1.20
C THR A 125 5.92 -4.41 0.17
N ASP A 126 5.64 -4.64 -1.13
CA ASP A 126 6.31 -3.93 -2.21
C ASP A 126 5.56 -4.04 -3.55
N ARG A 127 6.16 -3.42 -4.59
CA ARG A 127 5.77 -3.55 -5.98
C ARG A 127 6.92 -4.11 -6.79
N LYS A 128 6.69 -5.19 -7.54
CA LYS A 128 7.71 -5.92 -8.28
C LYS A 128 8.49 -5.02 -9.27
N LYS A 129 7.77 -4.10 -9.95
CA LYS A 129 8.37 -3.14 -10.89
C LYS A 129 9.10 -1.97 -10.22
N GLU A 130 8.89 -1.74 -8.94
CA GLU A 130 9.51 -0.64 -8.19
C GLU A 130 10.75 -1.07 -7.41
N ILE A 131 10.91 -2.37 -7.16
CA ILE A 131 12.13 -2.91 -6.54
C ILE A 131 13.29 -2.78 -7.53
N PHE A 132 14.37 -2.19 -7.07
CA PHE A 132 15.60 -2.11 -7.86
C PHE A 132 16.80 -2.70 -7.14
N LYS A 133 17.86 -3.01 -7.91
CA LYS A 133 19.15 -3.44 -7.36
C LYS A 133 20.12 -2.26 -7.32
N ASN A 134 20.81 -2.10 -6.20
CA ASN A 134 21.96 -1.21 -6.17
C ASN A 134 23.17 -1.86 -6.87
N SER A 135 24.26 -1.11 -7.07
CA SER A 135 25.47 -1.62 -7.74
C SER A 135 26.17 -2.78 -7.00
N ALA A 136 25.84 -2.99 -5.71
CA ALA A 136 26.32 -4.13 -4.93
C ALA A 136 25.38 -5.37 -5.05
N GLY A 137 24.36 -5.31 -5.92
CA GLY A 137 23.39 -6.40 -6.13
C GLY A 137 22.34 -6.54 -5.03
N LYS A 138 22.28 -5.61 -4.07
CA LYS A 138 21.28 -5.65 -2.99
C LYS A 138 19.95 -5.11 -3.51
N TYR A 139 18.87 -5.87 -3.28
CA TYR A 139 17.52 -5.41 -3.54
C TYR A 139 17.11 -4.30 -2.59
N ILE A 140 16.58 -3.24 -3.14
CA ILE A 140 16.05 -2.08 -2.42
C ILE A 140 14.55 -1.99 -2.69
N SER A 141 13.79 -1.87 -1.61
CA SER A 141 12.36 -1.62 -1.59
C SER A 141 12.09 -0.13 -1.39
N PRO A 142 11.76 0.64 -2.42
CA PRO A 142 11.45 2.06 -2.29
C PRO A 142 10.28 2.33 -1.36
N ILE A 143 9.19 1.59 -1.54
CA ILE A 143 7.94 1.77 -0.79
C ILE A 143 8.17 1.63 0.72
N ALA A 144 8.97 0.65 1.16
CA ALA A 144 9.25 0.45 2.57
C ALA A 144 10.01 1.64 3.19
N ILE A 145 10.99 2.18 2.45
CA ILE A 145 11.78 3.34 2.88
C ILE A 145 10.91 4.61 2.87
N GLU A 146 10.15 4.83 1.80
CA GLU A 146 9.27 6.00 1.65
C GLU A 146 8.19 6.03 2.73
N ASN A 147 7.56 4.90 3.03
CA ASN A 147 6.58 4.81 4.10
C ASN A 147 7.20 5.15 5.45
N LYS A 148 8.46 4.74 5.69
CA LYS A 148 9.17 5.07 6.92
C LYS A 148 9.52 6.55 6.99
N LEU A 149 9.95 7.16 5.91
CA LEU A 149 10.23 8.60 5.83
C LEU A 149 8.96 9.42 6.04
N LYS A 150 7.84 9.03 5.44
CA LYS A 150 6.52 9.70 5.56
C LYS A 150 5.89 9.60 6.97
N GLU A 151 6.46 8.82 7.89
CA GLU A 151 6.07 8.89 9.30
C GLU A 151 6.43 10.24 9.95
N SER A 152 7.42 10.95 9.40
CA SER A 152 7.82 12.28 9.86
C SER A 152 6.80 13.34 9.41
N LYS A 153 6.31 14.17 10.35
CA LYS A 153 5.43 15.30 10.02
C LYS A 153 6.09 16.36 9.13
N TYR A 154 7.41 16.34 9.02
CA TYR A 154 8.19 17.30 8.23
C TYR A 154 8.35 16.89 6.77
N ILE A 155 7.99 15.66 6.41
CA ILE A 155 8.07 15.14 5.05
C ILE A 155 6.65 15.07 4.49
N GLU A 156 6.37 15.85 3.45
CA GLU A 156 5.09 15.84 2.74
C GLU A 156 5.06 14.70 1.71
N GLN A 157 6.12 14.62 0.90
CA GLN A 157 6.29 13.55 -0.06
C GLN A 157 7.77 13.16 -0.15
N CYS A 158 8.04 11.93 -0.56
CA CYS A 158 9.38 11.48 -0.89
C CYS A 158 9.34 10.41 -1.98
N MET A 159 10.43 10.32 -2.72
CA MET A 159 10.68 9.30 -3.74
C MET A 159 12.09 8.76 -3.56
N VAL A 160 12.21 7.44 -3.42
CA VAL A 160 13.50 6.76 -3.30
C VAL A 160 14.03 6.42 -4.67
N ILE A 161 15.29 6.74 -4.92
CA ILE A 161 16.01 6.50 -6.17
C ILE A 161 17.35 5.83 -5.88
N GLY A 162 17.99 5.23 -6.88
CA GLY A 162 19.34 4.67 -6.71
C GLY A 162 19.59 3.36 -7.45
N GLU A 163 18.78 3.04 -8.46
CA GLU A 163 19.01 1.87 -9.30
C GLU A 163 20.40 1.95 -9.93
N GLY A 164 21.20 0.87 -9.80
CA GLY A 164 22.57 0.82 -10.29
C GLY A 164 23.59 1.67 -9.51
N HIS A 165 23.16 2.50 -8.56
CA HIS A 165 24.05 3.30 -7.71
C HIS A 165 24.50 2.53 -6.46
N LYS A 166 25.61 2.99 -5.83
CA LYS A 166 26.15 2.34 -4.63
C LYS A 166 25.21 2.34 -3.44
N PHE A 167 24.34 3.35 -3.34
CA PHE A 167 23.38 3.53 -2.25
C PHE A 167 22.09 4.13 -2.79
N ALA A 168 21.00 3.87 -2.08
CA ALA A 168 19.73 4.53 -2.33
C ALA A 168 19.75 5.96 -1.77
N SER A 169 19.12 6.87 -2.48
CA SER A 169 18.93 8.27 -2.09
C SER A 169 17.44 8.57 -2.10
N ALA A 170 17.02 9.66 -1.45
CA ALA A 170 15.62 10.08 -1.49
C ALA A 170 15.53 11.55 -1.92
N ILE A 171 14.61 11.83 -2.84
CA ILE A 171 14.12 13.17 -3.12
C ILE A 171 13.00 13.43 -2.12
N ILE A 172 13.08 14.53 -1.37
CA ILE A 172 12.14 14.86 -0.31
C ILE A 172 11.48 16.20 -0.60
N ILE A 173 10.16 16.23 -0.54
CA ILE A 173 9.36 17.45 -0.49
C ILE A 173 9.05 17.73 0.98
N PRO A 174 9.59 18.82 1.56
CA PRO A 174 9.34 19.13 2.95
C PRO A 174 7.94 19.73 3.16
N SER A 175 7.34 19.45 4.30
CA SER A 175 6.11 20.13 4.74
C SER A 175 6.43 21.52 5.28
N LEU A 176 6.35 22.53 4.42
CA LEU A 176 6.71 23.92 4.76
C LEU A 176 5.89 24.44 5.93
N ALA A 177 4.61 24.07 6.05
CA ALA A 177 3.76 24.47 7.16
C ALA A 177 4.30 23.95 8.51
N ASN A 178 4.68 22.67 8.57
CA ASN A 178 5.22 22.09 9.80
C ASN A 178 6.64 22.60 10.12
N PHE A 179 7.43 22.92 9.11
CA PHE A 179 8.74 23.55 9.32
C PHE A 179 8.58 24.97 9.86
N LYS A 180 7.64 25.75 9.32
CA LYS A 180 7.35 27.10 9.81
C LYS A 180 6.90 27.09 11.28
N GLU A 181 5.97 26.18 11.62
CA GLU A 181 5.54 25.95 13.01
C GLU A 181 6.72 25.61 13.92
N TYR A 182 7.62 24.74 13.46
CA TYR A 182 8.84 24.38 14.21
C TYR A 182 9.76 25.59 14.46
N CYS A 183 9.99 26.39 13.41
CA CYS A 183 10.83 27.60 13.52
C CYS A 183 10.23 28.62 14.50
N GLU A 184 8.91 28.84 14.44
CA GLU A 184 8.18 29.72 15.38
C GLU A 184 8.31 29.23 16.83
N MET A 185 8.13 27.93 17.08
CA MET A 185 8.27 27.34 18.43
C MET A 185 9.69 27.42 18.98
N HIS A 186 10.71 27.41 18.13
CA HIS A 186 12.13 27.42 18.53
C HIS A 186 12.80 28.77 18.33
N ALA A 187 12.05 29.84 18.02
CA ALA A 187 12.56 31.17 17.73
C ALA A 187 13.66 31.21 16.65
N ILE A 188 13.54 30.32 15.63
CA ILE A 188 14.42 30.27 14.48
C ILE A 188 13.83 31.16 13.40
N GLN A 189 14.64 32.06 12.87
CA GLN A 189 14.22 32.92 11.76
C GLN A 189 14.02 32.07 10.49
N TRP A 190 12.79 32.11 9.97
CA TRP A 190 12.47 31.50 8.69
C TRP A 190 12.92 32.42 7.56
N SER A 191 13.82 31.97 6.71
CA SER A 191 14.32 32.70 5.52
C SER A 191 13.78 32.10 4.23
#